data_7f6edae1ac3a4c19792d8a0277562a8b
#
_entry.id   7f6edae1ac3a4c19792d8a0277562a8b
#
_cell.length_a   1.000
_cell.length_b   1.000
_cell.length_c   1.000
_cell.angle_alpha   90.00
_cell.angle_beta   90.00
_cell.angle_gamma   90.00
#
_symmetry.space_group_name_H-M   'P 1'
#
loop_
_entity.id
_entity.type
_entity.pdbx_description
1 polymer ?
#
loop_
_entity_poly.entity_id
_entity_poly.type
_entity_poly.pdbx_seq_one_letter_code
_entity_poly.pdbx_strand_id
1 'polypeptide(L)'
;MAVFCRSVCFAFDARPPAVPGDLVLAPIAGGAGAELLELTSADGTRFSAALAPSADGGRSGVVILPDVRGLYPFYSELAERFAEAGHHAIAIDYFGRTAGLGPRDAGFEYSPHVQQLKVPQVEADAVAALEALRERTGATRVATVGFCLGGFQSFMAGIDVGDQLDGVVGFYGLLGSRFGVAGPLERAGDFKCPVLGLFGGADRAIPTEQVEEFDVRLDDVGIEHEIHIYPGAPHSFFDRRFEEHAEAAEDAWRRMLGFLARVGG
;
A
#
# COMPACT_ATOMS: atom_id res chain seq x y z
N MET A 1 -22.12 -9.58 -11.76
CA MET A 1 -21.48 -9.18 -13.04
C MET A 1 -20.66 -7.93 -12.72
N ALA A 2 -19.37 -8.12 -12.47
CA ALA A 2 -18.51 -7.07 -11.93
C ALA A 2 -18.23 -5.99 -12.96
N VAL A 3 -18.85 -4.84 -12.80
CA VAL A 3 -18.43 -3.60 -13.46
C VAL A 3 -17.19 -3.11 -12.75
N PHE A 4 -16.04 -3.64 -13.10
CA PHE A 4 -14.77 -3.20 -12.54
C PHE A 4 -14.05 -2.25 -13.46
N CYS A 5 -14.00 -1.03 -13.02
CA CYS A 5 -12.92 -0.06 -13.19
C CYS A 5 -12.41 0.26 -14.61
N ARG A 6 -13.24 0.26 -15.64
CA ARG A 6 -12.87 0.96 -16.89
C ARG A 6 -13.00 2.49 -16.78
N SER A 7 -13.73 3.00 -15.76
CA SER A 7 -14.01 4.43 -15.64
C SER A 7 -13.22 5.18 -14.57
N VAL A 8 -12.36 4.49 -13.80
CA VAL A 8 -11.58 5.09 -12.69
C VAL A 8 -10.07 5.08 -12.94
N CYS A 9 -9.61 4.32 -13.95
CA CYS A 9 -8.19 4.20 -14.26
C CYS A 9 -7.77 5.26 -15.28
N PHE A 10 -7.19 6.38 -14.83
CA PHE A 10 -6.66 7.44 -15.68
C PHE A 10 -5.14 7.53 -15.61
N ALA A 11 -4.55 8.08 -16.69
CA ALA A 11 -3.16 8.47 -16.93
C ALA A 11 -2.05 7.61 -16.29
N PHE A 12 -1.26 7.00 -17.14
CA PHE A 12 -0.13 6.16 -16.76
C PHE A 12 1.13 6.94 -16.37
N ASP A 13 1.08 8.28 -16.36
CA ASP A 13 2.25 9.16 -16.23
C ASP A 13 2.36 9.84 -14.85
N ALA A 14 1.49 9.46 -13.88
CA ALA A 14 1.57 10.03 -12.54
C ALA A 14 2.87 9.59 -11.84
N ARG A 15 3.58 10.56 -11.27
CA ARG A 15 4.75 10.34 -10.42
C ARG A 15 4.35 10.43 -8.95
N PRO A 16 5.07 9.76 -8.03
CA PRO A 16 4.87 9.96 -6.61
C PRO A 16 5.07 11.42 -6.24
N PRO A 17 4.35 11.93 -5.21
CA PRO A 17 4.58 13.27 -4.71
C PRO A 17 6.03 13.43 -4.28
N ALA A 18 6.58 14.62 -4.50
CA ALA A 18 7.85 14.98 -3.88
C ALA A 18 7.69 14.92 -2.35
N VAL A 19 8.76 14.60 -1.64
CA VAL A 19 8.77 14.68 -0.17
C VAL A 19 8.38 16.10 0.23
N PRO A 20 7.44 16.31 1.18
CA PRO A 20 7.04 17.65 1.61
C PRO A 20 8.24 18.52 1.95
N GLY A 21 8.22 19.80 1.50
CA GLY A 21 9.37 20.71 1.55
C GLY A 21 9.87 21.11 2.96
N ASP A 22 9.16 20.73 4.00
CA ASP A 22 9.58 20.84 5.42
C ASP A 22 10.41 19.64 5.88
N LEU A 23 10.33 18.51 5.18
CA LEU A 23 11.32 17.45 5.25
C LEU A 23 12.44 17.79 4.24
N VAL A 24 13.36 18.63 4.65
CA VAL A 24 14.58 18.91 3.87
C VAL A 24 15.46 17.66 3.91
N LEU A 25 15.07 16.67 3.15
CA LEU A 25 15.95 15.56 2.84
C LEU A 25 16.86 16.07 1.72
N ALA A 26 18.14 16.15 2.02
CA ALA A 26 19.13 16.40 0.97
C ALA A 26 18.88 15.37 -0.14
N PRO A 27 18.83 15.79 -1.43
CA PRO A 27 18.74 14.82 -2.51
C PRO A 27 19.89 13.83 -2.30
N ILE A 28 19.56 12.54 -2.26
CA ILE A 28 20.59 11.49 -2.17
C ILE A 28 21.40 11.63 -3.46
N ALA A 29 22.54 12.31 -3.36
CA ALA A 29 23.46 12.46 -4.47
C ALA A 29 23.93 11.06 -4.84
N GLY A 30 23.43 10.54 -5.96
CA GLY A 30 23.73 9.20 -6.45
C GLY A 30 22.73 8.14 -5.95
N GLY A 31 21.45 8.47 -5.78
CA GLY A 31 20.40 7.46 -5.53
C GLY A 31 20.46 6.41 -6.62
N ALA A 32 21.02 5.23 -6.30
CA ALA A 32 20.77 4.06 -7.10
C ALA A 32 19.26 3.85 -7.03
N GLY A 33 18.58 3.81 -8.17
CA GLY A 33 17.14 3.54 -8.22
C GLY A 33 16.80 2.27 -7.45
N ALA A 34 15.53 2.03 -7.16
CA ALA A 34 15.12 0.84 -6.43
C ALA A 34 15.70 -0.43 -7.08
N GLU A 35 16.33 -1.29 -6.28
CA GLU A 35 16.88 -2.56 -6.73
C GLU A 35 15.74 -3.51 -7.09
N LEU A 36 15.68 -3.98 -8.34
CA LEU A 36 14.72 -4.99 -8.74
C LEU A 36 15.16 -6.37 -8.23
N LEU A 37 14.27 -7.02 -7.51
CA LEU A 37 14.48 -8.34 -6.91
C LEU A 37 13.49 -9.34 -7.47
N GLU A 38 13.87 -10.60 -7.39
CA GLU A 38 12.96 -11.72 -7.50
C GLU A 38 12.87 -12.41 -6.15
N LEU A 39 11.66 -12.52 -5.63
CA LEU A 39 11.34 -13.19 -4.39
C LEU A 39 10.56 -14.48 -4.64
N THR A 40 10.56 -15.35 -3.65
CA THR A 40 9.79 -16.60 -3.70
C THR A 40 8.84 -16.65 -2.52
N SER A 41 7.55 -16.77 -2.82
CA SER A 41 6.49 -16.95 -1.82
C SER A 41 6.53 -18.34 -1.19
N ALA A 42 5.84 -18.50 -0.05
CA ALA A 42 5.77 -19.77 0.66
C ALA A 42 5.20 -20.95 -0.18
N ASP A 43 4.39 -20.66 -1.19
CA ASP A 43 3.86 -21.65 -2.13
C ASP A 43 4.81 -21.98 -3.30
N GLY A 44 6.03 -21.43 -3.30
CA GLY A 44 7.03 -21.60 -4.35
C GLY A 44 6.86 -20.66 -5.54
N THR A 45 5.87 -19.79 -5.54
CA THR A 45 5.69 -18.81 -6.62
C THR A 45 6.78 -17.75 -6.57
N ARG A 46 7.37 -17.47 -7.75
CA ARG A 46 8.30 -16.36 -7.93
C ARG A 46 7.56 -15.10 -8.31
N PHE A 47 7.93 -13.97 -7.74
CA PHE A 47 7.37 -12.66 -8.05
C PHE A 47 8.43 -11.55 -8.01
N SER A 48 8.16 -10.46 -8.72
CA SER A 48 9.06 -9.30 -8.78
C SER A 48 8.82 -8.38 -7.59
N ALA A 49 9.92 -7.76 -7.10
CA ALA A 49 9.85 -6.70 -6.09
C ALA A 49 10.88 -5.60 -6.41
N ALA A 50 10.66 -4.41 -5.86
CA ALA A 50 11.57 -3.28 -5.95
C ALA A 50 11.94 -2.82 -4.54
N LEU A 51 13.22 -2.94 -4.17
CA LEU A 51 13.76 -2.60 -2.86
C LEU A 51 14.50 -1.26 -2.91
N ALA A 52 14.16 -0.35 -2.03
CA ALA A 52 14.88 0.91 -1.80
C ALA A 52 15.30 1.01 -0.32
N PRO A 53 16.58 0.73 -0.02
CA PRO A 53 17.09 0.91 1.33
C PRO A 53 17.24 2.40 1.67
N SER A 54 16.85 2.80 2.89
CA SER A 54 17.16 4.15 3.39
C SER A 54 18.66 4.28 3.70
N ALA A 55 19.23 5.41 3.30
CA ALA A 55 20.64 5.72 3.59
C ALA A 55 20.91 5.95 5.08
N ASP A 56 19.92 6.38 5.84
CA ASP A 56 20.06 6.67 7.27
C ASP A 56 20.11 5.43 8.17
N GLY A 57 19.98 4.23 7.57
CA GLY A 57 20.07 2.96 8.31
C GLY A 57 19.00 2.80 9.38
N GLY A 58 17.80 3.38 9.17
CA GLY A 58 16.68 3.35 10.09
C GLY A 58 16.21 1.94 10.41
N ARG A 59 15.38 1.80 11.46
CA ARG A 59 14.78 0.52 11.87
C ARG A 59 13.40 0.29 11.23
N SER A 60 12.83 1.33 10.63
CA SER A 60 11.50 1.33 10.04
C SER A 60 11.53 0.84 8.59
N GLY A 61 10.61 -0.07 8.26
CA GLY A 61 10.43 -0.62 6.93
C GLY A 61 8.98 -0.54 6.47
N VAL A 62 8.79 -0.49 5.15
CA VAL A 62 7.48 -0.43 4.49
C VAL A 62 7.40 -1.49 3.40
N VAL A 63 6.38 -2.33 3.46
CA VAL A 63 5.97 -3.18 2.33
C VAL A 63 4.86 -2.46 1.58
N ILE A 64 5.13 -2.07 0.33
CA ILE A 64 4.17 -1.38 -0.53
C ILE A 64 3.36 -2.40 -1.30
N LEU A 65 2.04 -2.32 -1.17
CA LEU A 65 1.06 -3.13 -1.88
C LEU A 65 0.42 -2.26 -2.97
N PRO A 66 0.80 -2.47 -4.24
CA PRO A 66 0.35 -1.66 -5.37
C PRO A 66 -1.17 -1.71 -5.62
N ASP A 67 -1.64 -0.87 -6.52
CA ASP A 67 -2.99 -0.97 -7.07
C ASP A 67 -3.12 -2.13 -8.08
N VAL A 68 -4.20 -2.16 -8.84
CA VAL A 68 -4.48 -3.20 -9.85
C VAL A 68 -3.42 -3.33 -10.95
N ARG A 69 -2.49 -2.38 -11.06
CA ARG A 69 -1.39 -2.43 -12.04
C ARG A 69 -0.21 -3.32 -11.62
N GLY A 70 -0.18 -3.79 -10.36
CA GLY A 70 0.96 -4.52 -9.81
C GLY A 70 2.18 -3.62 -9.64
N LEU A 71 3.39 -4.16 -9.77
CA LEU A 71 4.64 -3.41 -9.62
C LEU A 71 4.87 -2.46 -10.81
N TYR A 72 3.96 -1.49 -10.97
CA TYR A 72 4.07 -0.41 -11.94
C TYR A 72 5.20 0.56 -11.54
N PRO A 73 5.89 1.24 -12.48
CA PRO A 73 7.02 2.14 -12.17
C PRO A 73 6.78 3.15 -11.05
N PHE A 74 5.55 3.68 -10.93
CA PHE A 74 5.15 4.55 -9.83
C PHE A 74 5.50 3.96 -8.44
N TYR A 75 5.28 2.65 -8.22
CA TYR A 75 5.51 2.03 -6.92
C TYR A 75 6.98 1.76 -6.62
N SER A 76 7.80 1.55 -7.66
CA SER A 76 9.27 1.53 -7.52
C SER A 76 9.79 2.92 -7.13
N GLU A 77 9.32 3.98 -7.78
CA GLU A 77 9.65 5.36 -7.43
C GLU A 77 9.12 5.74 -6.03
N LEU A 78 7.94 5.26 -5.64
CA LEU A 78 7.39 5.49 -4.30
C LEU A 78 8.25 4.82 -3.22
N ALA A 79 8.81 3.63 -3.48
CA ALA A 79 9.77 3.00 -2.57
C ALA A 79 11.00 3.88 -2.35
N GLU A 80 11.51 4.54 -3.40
CA GLU A 80 12.59 5.51 -3.29
C GLU A 80 12.19 6.73 -2.43
N ARG A 81 10.92 7.22 -2.57
CA ARG A 81 10.42 8.33 -1.73
C ARG A 81 10.36 7.95 -0.25
N PHE A 82 9.97 6.71 0.08
CA PHE A 82 10.04 6.22 1.45
C PHE A 82 11.48 6.15 1.96
N ALA A 83 12.41 5.68 1.12
CA ALA A 83 13.82 5.62 1.49
C ALA A 83 14.40 7.01 1.76
N GLU A 84 14.05 8.02 0.96
CA GLU A 84 14.38 9.42 1.18
C GLU A 84 13.77 9.97 2.50
N ALA A 85 12.58 9.47 2.89
CA ALA A 85 11.92 9.83 4.13
C ALA A 85 12.44 9.05 5.36
N GLY A 86 13.48 8.24 5.22
CA GLY A 86 14.10 7.50 6.33
C GLY A 86 13.53 6.11 6.58
N HIS A 87 12.67 5.60 5.69
CA HIS A 87 12.06 4.27 5.81
C HIS A 87 12.59 3.35 4.71
N HIS A 88 13.16 2.20 5.05
CA HIS A 88 13.42 1.17 4.05
C HIS A 88 12.10 0.75 3.39
N ALA A 89 12.08 0.56 2.09
CA ALA A 89 10.84 0.19 1.43
C ALA A 89 11.02 -0.91 0.39
N ILE A 90 10.02 -1.77 0.27
CA ILE A 90 9.93 -2.79 -0.76
C ILE A 90 8.53 -2.80 -1.37
N ALA A 91 8.44 -2.59 -2.69
CA ALA A 91 7.18 -2.70 -3.42
C ALA A 91 7.10 -4.06 -4.10
N ILE A 92 5.95 -4.75 -4.06
CA ILE A 92 5.78 -6.09 -4.60
C ILE A 92 4.88 -6.13 -5.84
N ASP A 93 5.07 -7.17 -6.64
CA ASP A 93 4.13 -7.57 -7.67
C ASP A 93 3.39 -8.85 -7.25
N TYR A 94 2.06 -8.82 -7.21
CA TYR A 94 1.27 -10.01 -6.84
C TYR A 94 0.74 -10.82 -8.03
N PHE A 95 1.24 -10.55 -9.24
CA PHE A 95 0.80 -11.28 -10.42
C PHE A 95 1.79 -12.36 -10.87
N GLY A 96 2.79 -12.67 -10.05
CA GLY A 96 3.75 -13.74 -10.34
C GLY A 96 3.09 -15.08 -10.68
N ARG A 97 1.97 -15.43 -10.00
CA ARG A 97 1.22 -16.67 -10.21
C ARG A 97 0.47 -16.73 -11.54
N THR A 98 0.07 -15.59 -12.06
CA THR A 98 -0.86 -15.54 -13.21
C THR A 98 -0.24 -14.92 -14.45
N ALA A 99 0.74 -14.03 -14.29
CA ALA A 99 1.42 -13.33 -15.36
C ALA A 99 2.93 -13.62 -15.43
N GLY A 100 3.46 -14.39 -14.48
CA GLY A 100 4.90 -14.64 -14.36
C GLY A 100 5.70 -13.40 -14.02
N LEU A 101 7.01 -13.48 -14.14
CA LEU A 101 7.93 -12.35 -13.97
C LEU A 101 7.91 -11.47 -15.22
N GLY A 102 8.03 -10.16 -15.03
CA GLY A 102 8.09 -9.22 -16.14
C GLY A 102 7.62 -7.83 -15.75
N PRO A 103 7.81 -6.86 -16.64
CA PRO A 103 7.41 -5.49 -16.39
C PRO A 103 5.88 -5.37 -16.29
N ARG A 104 5.42 -4.45 -15.42
CA ARG A 104 4.03 -4.03 -15.31
C ARG A 104 3.91 -2.61 -15.84
N ASP A 105 3.96 -2.46 -17.14
CA ASP A 105 3.88 -1.20 -17.85
C ASP A 105 2.45 -0.86 -18.32
N ALA A 106 2.32 0.20 -19.13
CA ALA A 106 1.04 0.66 -19.66
C ALA A 106 0.31 -0.38 -20.55
N GLY A 107 1.03 -1.35 -21.10
CA GLY A 107 0.49 -2.43 -21.90
C GLY A 107 0.02 -3.65 -21.11
N PHE A 108 0.24 -3.67 -19.79
CA PHE A 108 -0.14 -4.81 -18.98
C PHE A 108 -1.65 -4.88 -18.72
N GLU A 109 -2.27 -5.92 -19.26
CA GLU A 109 -3.70 -6.21 -19.10
C GLU A 109 -4.00 -6.88 -17.74
N TYR A 110 -4.10 -6.09 -16.67
CA TYR A 110 -4.25 -6.57 -15.30
C TYR A 110 -5.59 -7.26 -14.99
N SER A 111 -6.67 -6.92 -15.69
CA SER A 111 -8.03 -7.38 -15.33
C SER A 111 -8.18 -8.90 -15.19
N PRO A 112 -7.66 -9.73 -16.11
CA PRO A 112 -7.74 -11.19 -15.98
C PRO A 112 -6.97 -11.73 -14.76
N HIS A 113 -5.89 -11.06 -14.39
CA HIS A 113 -5.02 -11.44 -13.28
C HIS A 113 -5.64 -11.06 -11.94
N VAL A 114 -6.23 -9.86 -11.83
CA VAL A 114 -6.98 -9.43 -10.64
C VAL A 114 -8.13 -10.37 -10.30
N GLN A 115 -8.82 -10.92 -11.31
CA GLN A 115 -9.92 -11.87 -11.10
C GLN A 115 -9.47 -13.20 -10.49
N GLN A 116 -8.20 -13.55 -10.60
CA GLN A 116 -7.59 -14.79 -10.11
C GLN A 116 -6.91 -14.61 -8.75
N LEU A 117 -6.80 -13.38 -8.22
CA LEU A 117 -6.16 -13.13 -6.93
C LEU A 117 -6.91 -13.84 -5.79
N LYS A 118 -6.12 -14.32 -4.84
CA LYS A 118 -6.59 -14.87 -3.58
C LYS A 118 -5.87 -14.16 -2.44
N VAL A 119 -6.62 -13.68 -1.47
CA VAL A 119 -6.09 -12.92 -0.33
C VAL A 119 -4.93 -13.66 0.36
N PRO A 120 -5.03 -14.95 0.74
CA PRO A 120 -3.91 -15.64 1.39
C PRO A 120 -2.64 -15.76 0.54
N GLN A 121 -2.75 -15.69 -0.79
CA GLN A 121 -1.58 -15.72 -1.67
C GLN A 121 -0.86 -14.36 -1.68
N VAL A 122 -1.61 -13.25 -1.67
CA VAL A 122 -1.02 -11.90 -1.57
C VAL A 122 -0.38 -11.68 -0.20
N GLU A 123 -1.01 -12.19 0.86
CA GLU A 123 -0.44 -12.17 2.21
C GLU A 123 0.88 -12.95 2.29
N ALA A 124 0.95 -14.14 1.68
CA ALA A 124 2.19 -14.91 1.60
C ALA A 124 3.29 -14.15 0.83
N ASP A 125 2.94 -13.42 -0.22
CA ASP A 125 3.89 -12.57 -0.96
C ASP A 125 4.35 -11.38 -0.10
N ALA A 126 3.43 -10.75 0.65
CA ALA A 126 3.75 -9.66 1.56
C ALA A 126 4.67 -10.12 2.71
N VAL A 127 4.45 -11.31 3.26
CA VAL A 127 5.32 -11.90 4.29
C VAL A 127 6.70 -12.19 3.72
N ALA A 128 6.81 -12.78 2.53
CA ALA A 128 8.10 -13.01 1.88
C ALA A 128 8.87 -11.69 1.62
N ALA A 129 8.15 -10.62 1.23
CA ALA A 129 8.75 -9.31 1.06
C ALA A 129 9.20 -8.67 2.39
N LEU A 130 8.41 -8.82 3.44
CA LEU A 130 8.75 -8.38 4.79
C LEU A 130 10.03 -9.07 5.30
N GLU A 131 10.14 -10.37 5.11
CA GLU A 131 11.33 -11.14 5.49
C GLU A 131 12.56 -10.68 4.69
N ALA A 132 12.43 -10.53 3.36
CA ALA A 132 13.49 -10.02 2.51
C ALA A 132 13.92 -8.59 2.90
N LEU A 133 12.95 -7.71 3.24
CA LEU A 133 13.24 -6.36 3.70
C LEU A 133 14.05 -6.38 5.01
N ARG A 134 13.63 -7.19 5.98
CA ARG A 134 14.35 -7.37 7.26
C ARG A 134 15.77 -7.89 7.05
N GLU A 135 15.92 -8.92 6.23
CA GLU A 135 17.22 -9.55 5.94
C GLU A 135 18.18 -8.57 5.25
N ARG A 136 17.68 -7.83 4.28
CA ARG A 136 18.50 -6.94 3.44
C ARG A 136 18.88 -5.63 4.11
N THR A 137 18.04 -5.13 5.02
CA THR A 137 18.19 -3.77 5.56
C THR A 137 18.37 -3.72 7.08
N GLY A 138 18.04 -4.79 7.78
CA GLY A 138 18.01 -4.81 9.24
C GLY A 138 16.79 -4.12 9.84
N ALA A 139 15.76 -3.80 9.04
CA ALA A 139 14.51 -3.24 9.54
C ALA A 139 13.89 -4.17 10.60
N THR A 140 13.52 -3.62 11.75
CA THR A 140 12.93 -4.36 12.87
C THR A 140 11.47 -4.03 13.10
N ARG A 141 11.01 -2.91 12.54
CA ARG A 141 9.63 -2.42 12.57
C ARG A 141 9.14 -2.28 11.14
N VAL A 142 8.08 -2.98 10.79
CA VAL A 142 7.59 -3.02 9.41
C VAL A 142 6.08 -2.84 9.38
N ALA A 143 5.64 -1.90 8.54
CA ALA A 143 4.23 -1.69 8.24
C ALA A 143 3.95 -2.00 6.76
N THR A 144 2.69 -2.27 6.42
CA THR A 144 2.25 -2.29 5.03
C THR A 144 1.61 -0.96 4.65
N VAL A 145 1.82 -0.54 3.40
CA VAL A 145 1.13 0.62 2.80
C VAL A 145 0.54 0.19 1.47
N GLY A 146 -0.78 0.25 1.35
CA GLY A 146 -1.47 -0.24 0.17
C GLY A 146 -2.36 0.81 -0.49
N PHE A 147 -2.54 0.68 -1.82
CA PHE A 147 -3.30 1.61 -2.65
C PHE A 147 -4.39 0.89 -3.43
N CYS A 148 -5.65 1.35 -3.38
CA CYS A 148 -6.78 0.75 -4.09
C CYS A 148 -6.94 -0.75 -3.73
N LEU A 149 -6.65 -1.64 -4.69
CA LEU A 149 -6.56 -3.09 -4.44
C LEU A 149 -5.57 -3.41 -3.30
N GLY A 150 -4.39 -2.81 -3.34
CA GLY A 150 -3.38 -2.94 -2.29
C GLY A 150 -3.83 -2.36 -0.95
N GLY A 151 -4.69 -1.34 -0.94
CA GLY A 151 -5.30 -0.80 0.28
C GLY A 151 -6.19 -1.84 0.97
N PHE A 152 -7.02 -2.53 0.21
CA PHE A 152 -7.77 -3.69 0.71
C PHE A 152 -6.82 -4.78 1.23
N GLN A 153 -5.79 -5.14 0.46
CA GLN A 153 -4.82 -6.18 0.87
C GLN A 153 -4.02 -5.78 2.11
N SER A 154 -3.70 -4.48 2.27
CA SER A 154 -3.03 -3.98 3.48
C SER A 154 -3.91 -4.15 4.73
N PHE A 155 -5.19 -3.82 4.65
CA PHE A 155 -6.12 -4.07 5.74
C PHE A 155 -6.25 -5.56 6.04
N MET A 156 -6.38 -6.41 5.01
CA MET A 156 -6.44 -7.87 5.21
C MET A 156 -5.15 -8.41 5.85
N ALA A 157 -4.00 -7.90 5.47
CA ALA A 157 -2.73 -8.27 6.12
C ALA A 157 -2.71 -7.88 7.61
N GLY A 158 -3.28 -6.73 7.99
CA GLY A 158 -3.44 -6.34 9.40
C GLY A 158 -4.31 -7.29 10.21
N ILE A 159 -5.24 -7.97 9.55
CA ILE A 159 -6.14 -8.95 10.14
C ILE A 159 -5.48 -10.33 10.22
N ASP A 160 -4.96 -10.84 9.10
CA ASP A 160 -4.57 -12.25 8.99
C ASP A 160 -3.11 -12.49 9.41
N VAL A 161 -2.21 -11.54 9.11
CA VAL A 161 -0.77 -11.62 9.46
C VAL A 161 -0.28 -10.43 10.31
N GLY A 162 -1.19 -9.67 10.89
CA GLY A 162 -0.90 -8.46 11.66
C GLY A 162 0.02 -8.66 12.86
N ASP A 163 0.14 -9.88 13.41
CA ASP A 163 1.12 -10.23 14.45
C ASP A 163 2.58 -10.03 14.01
N GLN A 164 2.83 -9.93 12.71
CA GLN A 164 4.16 -9.72 12.11
C GLN A 164 4.40 -8.26 11.71
N LEU A 165 3.36 -7.41 11.83
CA LEU A 165 3.34 -6.02 11.38
C LEU A 165 3.23 -5.07 12.57
N ASP A 166 3.87 -3.92 12.47
CA ASP A 166 3.76 -2.84 13.45
C ASP A 166 2.60 -1.88 13.14
N GLY A 167 2.02 -1.96 11.93
CA GLY A 167 0.83 -1.22 11.52
C GLY A 167 0.49 -1.43 10.05
N VAL A 168 -0.70 -1.00 9.66
CA VAL A 168 -1.17 -1.06 8.28
C VAL A 168 -1.76 0.26 7.82
N VAL A 169 -1.48 0.64 6.57
CA VAL A 169 -2.01 1.85 5.94
C VAL A 169 -2.76 1.46 4.68
N GLY A 170 -4.00 1.89 4.55
CA GLY A 170 -4.81 1.67 3.36
C GLY A 170 -5.29 2.99 2.74
N PHE A 171 -4.82 3.28 1.52
CA PHE A 171 -5.35 4.37 0.70
C PHE A 171 -6.51 3.84 -0.14
N TYR A 172 -7.68 4.44 0.03
CA TYR A 172 -8.91 4.12 -0.73
C TYR A 172 -9.07 2.61 -0.97
N GLY A 173 -8.78 1.79 0.05
CA GLY A 173 -9.00 0.36 0.05
C GLY A 173 -10.47 0.03 0.24
N LEU A 174 -11.01 -0.94 -0.53
CA LEU A 174 -12.37 -1.43 -0.32
C LEU A 174 -12.51 -2.00 1.09
N LEU A 175 -13.68 -1.76 1.71
CA LEU A 175 -13.94 -2.18 3.09
C LEU A 175 -14.84 -3.43 3.17
N GLY A 176 -15.68 -3.66 2.15
CA GLY A 176 -16.59 -4.81 2.11
C GLY A 176 -15.96 -6.09 1.58
N SER A 177 -16.73 -7.16 1.65
CA SER A 177 -16.36 -8.51 1.20
C SER A 177 -15.85 -8.55 -0.25
N ARG A 178 -14.73 -9.24 -0.48
CA ARG A 178 -14.11 -9.36 -1.80
C ARG A 178 -13.30 -10.66 -1.95
N PHE A 179 -13.10 -11.11 -3.17
CA PHE A 179 -12.33 -12.33 -3.49
C PHE A 179 -12.80 -13.57 -2.72
N GLY A 180 -14.10 -13.62 -2.36
CA GLY A 180 -14.70 -14.73 -1.63
C GLY A 180 -14.42 -14.73 -0.13
N VAL A 181 -13.87 -13.65 0.43
CA VAL A 181 -13.62 -13.47 1.87
C VAL A 181 -14.41 -12.27 2.42
N ALA A 182 -14.72 -12.31 3.71
CA ALA A 182 -15.25 -11.14 4.43
C ALA A 182 -14.20 -10.02 4.46
N GLY A 183 -14.65 -8.77 4.28
CA GLY A 183 -13.76 -7.62 4.18
C GLY A 183 -13.39 -7.00 5.52
N PRO A 184 -12.57 -5.94 5.49
CA PRO A 184 -12.10 -5.24 6.69
C PRO A 184 -13.25 -4.73 7.58
N LEU A 185 -14.35 -4.26 6.99
CA LEU A 185 -15.49 -3.77 7.74
C LEU A 185 -16.18 -4.87 8.56
N GLU A 186 -16.38 -6.05 7.93
CA GLU A 186 -17.00 -7.20 8.61
C GLU A 186 -16.06 -7.82 9.65
N ARG A 187 -14.75 -7.62 9.48
CA ARG A 187 -13.68 -8.20 10.30
C ARG A 187 -12.95 -7.17 11.18
N ALA A 188 -13.57 -6.03 11.46
CA ALA A 188 -12.90 -4.95 12.21
C ALA A 188 -12.33 -5.42 13.57
N GLY A 189 -12.97 -6.38 14.24
CA GLY A 189 -12.47 -6.94 15.50
C GLY A 189 -11.29 -7.90 15.39
N ASP A 190 -10.88 -8.27 14.18
CA ASP A 190 -9.80 -9.22 13.96
C ASP A 190 -8.43 -8.54 13.71
N PHE A 191 -8.39 -7.19 13.61
CA PHE A 191 -7.12 -6.48 13.45
C PHE A 191 -6.18 -6.74 14.64
N LYS A 192 -4.89 -6.91 14.35
CA LYS A 192 -3.85 -7.25 15.33
C LYS A 192 -2.79 -6.17 15.46
N CYS A 193 -2.90 -5.10 14.70
CA CYS A 193 -1.98 -3.97 14.72
C CYS A 193 -2.73 -2.66 14.43
N PRO A 194 -2.13 -1.49 14.72
CA PRO A 194 -2.71 -0.18 14.41
C PRO A 194 -3.06 0.01 12.94
N VAL A 195 -4.12 0.77 12.68
CA VAL A 195 -4.70 0.99 11.34
C VAL A 195 -4.70 2.48 10.99
N LEU A 196 -4.21 2.85 9.80
CA LEU A 196 -4.43 4.14 9.18
C LEU A 196 -5.23 3.96 7.88
N GLY A 197 -6.40 4.57 7.81
CA GLY A 197 -7.26 4.58 6.63
C GLY A 197 -7.38 5.97 6.01
N LEU A 198 -7.07 6.12 4.71
CA LEU A 198 -7.04 7.39 3.99
C LEU A 198 -7.98 7.30 2.79
N PHE A 199 -9.12 8.00 2.85
CA PHE A 199 -10.23 7.83 1.90
C PHE A 199 -10.61 9.13 1.21
N GLY A 200 -11.07 9.02 -0.03
CA GLY A 200 -11.62 10.15 -0.77
C GLY A 200 -13.12 10.33 -0.50
N GLY A 201 -13.55 11.55 -0.11
CA GLY A 201 -14.97 11.86 0.15
C GLY A 201 -15.85 11.94 -1.12
N ALA A 202 -15.25 11.93 -2.31
CA ALA A 202 -15.95 11.81 -3.60
C ALA A 202 -15.70 10.46 -4.29
N ASP A 203 -15.20 9.47 -3.55
CA ASP A 203 -15.00 8.12 -4.06
C ASP A 203 -16.33 7.40 -4.23
N ARG A 204 -16.71 7.09 -5.46
CA ARG A 204 -17.97 6.39 -5.77
C ARG A 204 -17.92 4.89 -5.47
N ALA A 205 -16.74 4.33 -5.29
CA ALA A 205 -16.58 2.90 -5.01
C ALA A 205 -16.60 2.61 -3.49
N ILE A 206 -16.29 3.62 -2.68
CA ILE A 206 -16.23 3.52 -1.22
C ILE A 206 -17.07 4.68 -0.64
N PRO A 207 -18.38 4.47 -0.40
CA PRO A 207 -19.24 5.49 0.19
C PRO A 207 -18.73 5.97 1.55
N THR A 208 -18.89 7.27 1.84
CA THR A 208 -18.43 7.88 3.09
C THR A 208 -19.05 7.21 4.31
N GLU A 209 -20.33 6.84 4.20
CA GLU A 209 -21.05 6.13 5.26
C GLU A 209 -20.42 4.77 5.62
N GLN A 210 -19.84 4.10 4.63
CA GLN A 210 -19.11 2.84 4.88
C GLN A 210 -17.78 3.08 5.60
N VAL A 211 -17.12 4.20 5.30
CA VAL A 211 -15.87 4.60 5.97
C VAL A 211 -16.17 5.00 7.42
N GLU A 212 -17.23 5.77 7.65
CA GLU A 212 -17.69 6.15 8.99
C GLU A 212 -18.12 4.93 9.82
N GLU A 213 -18.80 3.95 9.20
CA GLU A 213 -19.12 2.68 9.86
C GLU A 213 -17.86 1.90 10.24
N PHE A 214 -16.83 1.91 9.39
CA PHE A 214 -15.57 1.23 9.69
C PHE A 214 -14.84 1.87 10.87
N ASP A 215 -14.78 3.20 10.92
CA ASP A 215 -14.23 3.98 12.03
C ASP A 215 -14.91 3.62 13.36
N VAL A 216 -16.24 3.68 13.40
CA VAL A 216 -17.04 3.32 14.58
C VAL A 216 -16.78 1.87 15.02
N ARG A 217 -16.69 0.92 14.07
CA ARG A 217 -16.43 -0.49 14.41
C ARG A 217 -15.05 -0.72 15.00
N LEU A 218 -14.03 0.00 14.53
CA LEU A 218 -12.69 -0.08 15.09
C LEU A 218 -12.66 0.51 16.51
N ASP A 219 -13.38 1.63 16.75
CA ASP A 219 -13.57 2.23 18.07
C ASP A 219 -14.25 1.23 19.04
N ASP A 220 -15.37 0.64 18.63
CA ASP A 220 -16.16 -0.29 19.45
C ASP A 220 -15.37 -1.52 19.94
N VAL A 221 -14.37 -1.95 19.14
CA VAL A 221 -13.52 -3.11 19.50
C VAL A 221 -12.17 -2.69 20.08
N GLY A 222 -11.89 -1.39 20.17
CA GLY A 222 -10.68 -0.85 20.81
C GLY A 222 -9.40 -1.02 19.99
N ILE A 223 -9.49 -1.11 18.67
CA ILE A 223 -8.31 -1.12 17.79
C ILE A 223 -7.75 0.31 17.67
N GLU A 224 -6.44 0.47 17.89
CA GLU A 224 -5.77 1.75 17.63
C GLU A 224 -5.86 2.08 16.13
N HIS A 225 -6.50 3.21 15.81
CA HIS A 225 -6.70 3.58 14.40
C HIS A 225 -6.79 5.09 14.21
N GLU A 226 -6.64 5.50 12.94
CA GLU A 226 -6.88 6.84 12.44
C GLU A 226 -7.54 6.70 11.07
N ILE A 227 -8.78 7.20 10.93
CA ILE A 227 -9.52 7.21 9.68
C ILE A 227 -9.69 8.65 9.20
N HIS A 228 -9.31 8.89 7.94
CA HIS A 228 -9.35 10.22 7.35
C HIS A 228 -10.11 10.22 6.04
N ILE A 229 -11.07 11.14 5.91
CA ILE A 229 -11.84 11.35 4.70
C ILE A 229 -11.48 12.72 4.14
N TYR A 230 -11.02 12.77 2.88
CA TYR A 230 -10.67 13.99 2.17
C TYR A 230 -11.86 14.48 1.35
N PRO A 231 -12.56 15.55 1.78
CA PRO A 231 -13.74 16.06 1.07
C PRO A 231 -13.43 16.41 -0.37
N GLY A 232 -14.25 15.92 -1.32
CA GLY A 232 -14.08 16.20 -2.74
C GLY A 232 -12.97 15.43 -3.44
N ALA A 233 -12.09 14.74 -2.71
CA ALA A 233 -11.07 13.89 -3.33
C ALA A 233 -11.70 12.58 -3.83
N PRO A 234 -11.41 12.15 -5.08
CA PRO A 234 -11.93 10.91 -5.64
C PRO A 234 -11.05 9.71 -5.27
N HIS A 235 -11.44 8.52 -5.76
CA HIS A 235 -10.54 7.37 -5.78
C HIS A 235 -9.21 7.71 -6.46
N SER A 236 -8.09 7.16 -5.99
CA SER A 236 -6.74 7.39 -6.53
C SER A 236 -6.28 8.86 -6.48
N PHE A 237 -6.75 9.63 -5.50
CA PHE A 237 -6.36 11.02 -5.32
C PHE A 237 -4.87 11.20 -5.01
N PHE A 238 -4.25 10.20 -4.40
CA PHE A 238 -2.84 10.24 -4.00
C PHE A 238 -1.89 9.82 -5.14
N ASP A 239 -2.28 8.87 -5.98
CA ASP A 239 -1.41 8.34 -7.03
C ASP A 239 -1.71 8.94 -8.42
N ARG A 240 -2.85 8.63 -9.00
CA ARG A 240 -3.16 8.98 -10.40
C ARG A 240 -3.66 10.41 -10.59
N ARG A 241 -4.18 11.01 -9.53
CA ARG A 241 -4.81 12.35 -9.55
C ARG A 241 -4.14 13.32 -8.58
N PHE A 242 -2.89 13.03 -8.24
CA PHE A 242 -2.11 13.81 -7.29
C PHE A 242 -2.11 15.32 -7.62
N GLU A 243 -1.85 15.70 -8.87
CA GLU A 243 -1.79 17.12 -9.26
C GLU A 243 -3.12 17.84 -9.10
N GLU A 244 -4.24 17.14 -9.33
CA GLU A 244 -5.58 17.73 -9.20
C GLU A 244 -6.02 17.85 -7.72
N HIS A 245 -5.44 17.04 -6.83
CA HIS A 245 -5.77 16.94 -5.41
C HIS A 245 -4.53 17.05 -4.52
N ALA A 246 -3.62 17.96 -4.87
CA ALA A 246 -2.30 18.10 -4.23
C ALA A 246 -2.40 18.29 -2.71
N GLU A 247 -3.29 19.16 -2.22
CA GLU A 247 -3.46 19.41 -0.78
C GLU A 247 -3.87 18.14 -0.01
N ALA A 248 -4.79 17.35 -0.56
CA ALA A 248 -5.22 16.09 0.04
C ALA A 248 -4.08 15.05 0.00
N ALA A 249 -3.35 14.98 -1.12
CA ALA A 249 -2.25 14.05 -1.29
C ALA A 249 -1.06 14.38 -0.35
N GLU A 250 -0.72 15.66 -0.20
CA GLU A 250 0.33 16.12 0.71
C GLU A 250 -0.03 15.86 2.18
N ASP A 251 -1.27 16.14 2.57
CA ASP A 251 -1.73 15.84 3.93
C ASP A 251 -1.73 14.33 4.19
N ALA A 252 -2.21 13.53 3.25
CA ALA A 252 -2.19 12.07 3.35
C ALA A 252 -0.77 11.52 3.48
N TRP A 253 0.19 12.08 2.72
CA TRP A 253 1.61 11.74 2.82
C TRP A 253 2.16 12.05 4.21
N ARG A 254 1.92 13.25 4.75
CA ARG A 254 2.36 13.65 6.10
C ARG A 254 1.76 12.75 7.19
N ARG A 255 0.45 12.43 7.12
CA ARG A 255 -0.20 11.53 8.09
C ARG A 255 0.40 10.14 8.06
N MET A 256 0.60 9.61 6.86
CA MET A 256 1.22 8.30 6.69
C MET A 256 2.64 8.25 7.27
N LEU A 257 3.49 9.25 6.97
CA LEU A 257 4.83 9.33 7.57
C LEU A 257 4.77 9.49 9.10
N GLY A 258 3.84 10.30 9.63
CA GLY A 258 3.61 10.45 11.06
C GLY A 258 3.15 9.15 11.72
N PHE A 259 2.28 8.39 11.06
CA PHE A 259 1.87 7.06 11.51
C PHE A 259 3.05 6.09 11.55
N LEU A 260 3.81 6.01 10.44
CA LEU A 260 4.99 5.15 10.35
C LEU A 260 6.04 5.49 11.41
N ALA A 261 6.23 6.77 11.72
CA ALA A 261 7.14 7.19 12.78
C ALA A 261 6.66 6.72 14.17
N ARG A 262 5.36 6.72 14.46
CA ARG A 262 4.80 6.23 15.73
C ARG A 262 4.95 4.72 15.87
N VAL A 263 4.58 3.96 14.85
CA VAL A 263 4.63 2.49 14.91
C VAL A 263 6.04 1.94 14.64
N GLY A 264 6.92 2.73 14.03
CA GLY A 264 8.30 2.38 13.66
C GLY A 264 9.36 2.81 14.66
N GLY A 265 8.99 3.56 15.72
CA GLY A 265 9.93 4.16 16.69
C GLY A 265 10.41 3.21 17.79
#